data_497525f7e4b6b2ab747cda4c7cb3e727
#
_entry.id   497525f7e4b6b2ab747cda4c7cb3e727
#
_cell.length_a   1.000
_cell.length_b   1.000
_cell.length_c   1.000
_cell.angle_alpha   90.00
_cell.angle_beta   90.00
_cell.angle_gamma   90.00
#
_symmetry.space_group_name_H-M   'P 1'
#
loop_
_entity.id
_entity.type
_entity.pdbx_description
1 polymer ?
#
loop_
_entity_poly.entity_id
_entity_poly.type
_entity_poly.pdbx_seq_one_letter_code
_entity_poly.pdbx_strand_id
1 'polypeptide(L)'
;MLQLAAIASVWDELLMLFSLVWVIHRRVDTRRPLSSTANGIGLWIAFYLTVGVLLLMTVRPAPTVNFTGFRASMEYLAVFYLVTHLIRDERDFREMYLTMVIIATVLALHGIWQFIIGVPIPASWTDAAEGAVRTRVYSIFSNPNIMGAYMILFAPMTIGLAYACERPSQKVLFWLCGLAMCAGCLFTMSRGAWLALAIAAVLFALLIDRRLLALMLVCGAV
;
A
#
# COMPACT_ATOMS: atom_id res chain seq x y z
N MET A 1 5.13 -23.19 19.43
CA MET A 1 5.30 -21.76 19.11
C MET A 1 6.35 -21.52 18.01
N LEU A 2 7.53 -22.11 18.03
CA LEU A 2 8.58 -21.94 17.00
C LEU A 2 8.12 -22.32 15.58
N GLN A 3 7.32 -23.37 15.39
CA GLN A 3 6.84 -23.80 14.07
C GLN A 3 5.80 -22.84 13.47
N LEU A 4 4.94 -22.24 14.29
CA LEU A 4 3.97 -21.25 13.81
C LEU A 4 4.66 -19.94 13.39
N ALA A 5 5.74 -19.54 14.10
CA ALA A 5 6.53 -18.37 13.73
C ALA A 5 7.29 -18.60 12.42
N ALA A 6 7.79 -19.82 12.16
CA ALA A 6 8.44 -20.18 10.90
C ALA A 6 7.45 -20.17 9.72
N ILE A 7 6.23 -20.66 9.91
CA ILE A 7 5.18 -20.58 8.87
C ILE A 7 4.77 -19.12 8.64
N ALA A 8 4.66 -18.32 9.71
CA ALA A 8 4.33 -16.90 9.61
C ALA A 8 5.42 -16.07 8.90
N SER A 9 6.65 -16.57 8.81
CA SER A 9 7.75 -15.87 8.13
C SER A 9 7.88 -16.17 6.65
N VAL A 10 7.16 -17.17 6.12
CA VAL A 10 7.25 -17.61 4.71
C VAL A 10 5.89 -17.76 4.03
N TRP A 11 4.80 -17.29 4.68
CA TRP A 11 3.46 -17.47 4.13
C TRP A 11 3.22 -16.66 2.86
N ASP A 12 3.85 -15.50 2.74
CA ASP A 12 3.79 -14.62 1.58
C ASP A 12 4.46 -15.26 0.36
N GLU A 13 5.64 -15.88 0.52
CA GLU A 13 6.29 -16.66 -0.54
C GLU A 13 5.46 -17.87 -0.97
N LEU A 14 4.82 -18.53 0.00
CA LEU A 14 3.93 -19.66 -0.32
C LEU A 14 2.72 -19.20 -1.13
N LEU A 15 2.13 -18.04 -0.81
CA LEU A 15 1.05 -17.45 -1.59
C LEU A 15 1.50 -17.02 -2.99
N MET A 16 2.69 -16.43 -3.11
CA MET A 16 3.28 -16.07 -4.40
C MET A 16 3.53 -17.32 -5.25
N LEU A 17 4.12 -18.35 -4.66
CA LEU A 17 4.38 -19.62 -5.34
C LEU A 17 3.06 -20.29 -5.77
N PHE A 18 2.07 -20.35 -4.90
CA PHE A 18 0.75 -20.87 -5.23
C PHE A 18 0.11 -20.09 -6.39
N SER A 19 0.16 -18.75 -6.33
CA SER A 19 -0.36 -17.89 -7.39
C SER A 19 0.37 -18.11 -8.72
N LEU A 20 1.69 -18.29 -8.68
CA LEU A 20 2.50 -18.58 -9.85
C LEU A 20 2.13 -19.95 -10.46
N VAL A 21 2.05 -20.98 -9.63
CA VAL A 21 1.64 -22.34 -10.07
C VAL A 21 0.23 -22.30 -10.67
N TRP A 22 -0.69 -21.56 -10.04
CA TRP A 22 -2.05 -21.38 -10.56
C TRP A 22 -2.06 -20.68 -11.91
N VAL A 23 -1.28 -19.60 -12.10
CA VAL A 23 -1.14 -18.90 -13.38
C VAL A 23 -0.57 -19.82 -14.45
N ILE A 24 0.49 -20.58 -14.14
CA ILE A 24 1.11 -21.52 -15.07
C ILE A 24 0.12 -22.62 -15.47
N HIS A 25 -0.47 -23.32 -14.50
CA HIS A 25 -1.43 -24.39 -14.74
C HIS A 25 -2.55 -23.91 -15.67
N ARG A 26 -3.11 -22.77 -15.36
CA ARG A 26 -4.20 -22.20 -16.12
C ARG A 26 -3.80 -21.79 -17.55
N ARG A 27 -2.56 -21.31 -17.75
CA ARG A 27 -2.03 -20.96 -19.06
C ARG A 27 -1.81 -22.19 -19.93
N VAL A 28 -1.31 -23.27 -19.34
CA VAL A 28 -1.16 -24.56 -20.02
C VAL A 28 -2.54 -25.08 -20.46
N ASP A 29 -3.53 -25.01 -19.57
CA ASP A 29 -4.87 -25.52 -19.85
C ASP A 29 -5.60 -24.69 -20.94
N THR A 30 -5.46 -23.38 -20.92
CA THR A 30 -6.12 -22.49 -21.91
C THR A 30 -5.32 -22.27 -23.20
N ARG A 31 -4.11 -22.84 -23.34
CA ARG A 31 -3.18 -22.62 -24.46
C ARG A 31 -2.98 -21.15 -24.86
N ARG A 32 -3.21 -20.24 -23.96
CA ARG A 32 -2.99 -18.81 -24.23
C ARG A 32 -1.52 -18.47 -24.01
N PRO A 33 -0.86 -17.76 -24.94
CA PRO A 33 0.51 -17.30 -24.75
C PRO A 33 0.57 -16.40 -23.52
N LEU A 34 1.70 -16.41 -22.80
CA LEU A 34 2.00 -15.40 -21.82
C LEU A 34 1.87 -14.06 -22.55
N SER A 35 0.91 -13.23 -22.16
CA SER A 35 0.79 -11.91 -22.77
C SER A 35 2.13 -11.21 -22.57
N SER A 36 2.69 -10.72 -23.66
CA SER A 36 3.90 -9.93 -23.60
C SER A 36 3.60 -8.71 -22.71
N THR A 37 4.05 -8.74 -21.47
CA THR A 37 4.08 -7.59 -20.58
C THR A 37 5.19 -6.61 -20.99
N ALA A 38 5.57 -6.62 -22.26
CA ALA A 38 6.49 -5.67 -22.85
C ALA A 38 5.87 -4.26 -23.00
N ASN A 39 5.10 -3.83 -21.98
CA ASN A 39 4.80 -2.42 -21.78
C ASN A 39 6.01 -1.77 -21.09
N GLY A 40 6.16 -0.46 -21.25
CA GLY A 40 7.32 0.27 -20.70
C GLY A 40 7.55 0.02 -19.21
N ILE A 41 6.48 -0.17 -18.40
CA ILE A 41 6.56 -0.43 -16.95
C ILE A 41 7.19 -1.81 -16.68
N GLY A 42 6.73 -2.86 -17.38
CA GLY A 42 7.27 -4.20 -17.21
C GLY A 42 8.77 -4.28 -17.50
N LEU A 43 9.23 -3.55 -18.52
CA LEU A 43 10.66 -3.46 -18.85
C LEU A 43 11.47 -2.83 -17.72
N TRP A 44 11.00 -1.72 -17.13
CA TRP A 44 11.68 -1.06 -16.01
C TRP A 44 11.70 -1.92 -14.75
N ILE A 45 10.63 -2.63 -14.44
CA ILE A 45 10.58 -3.59 -13.33
C ILE A 45 11.58 -4.73 -13.56
N ALA A 46 11.62 -5.30 -14.77
CA ALA A 46 12.58 -6.35 -15.11
C ALA A 46 14.04 -5.86 -14.99
N PHE A 47 14.32 -4.64 -15.47
CA PHE A 47 15.63 -4.00 -15.31
C PHE A 47 16.01 -3.83 -13.84
N TYR A 48 15.09 -3.31 -13.02
CA TYR A 48 15.31 -3.10 -11.59
C TYR A 48 15.56 -4.42 -10.84
N LEU A 49 14.77 -5.47 -11.14
CA LEU A 49 14.99 -6.81 -10.59
C LEU A 49 16.35 -7.38 -11.01
N THR A 50 16.75 -7.19 -12.27
CA THR A 50 18.07 -7.63 -12.75
C THR A 50 19.21 -6.94 -12.00
N VAL A 51 19.12 -5.64 -11.80
CA VAL A 51 20.08 -4.87 -11.00
C VAL A 51 20.11 -5.39 -9.55
N GLY A 52 18.95 -5.68 -8.94
CA GLY A 52 18.86 -6.24 -7.60
C GLY A 52 19.57 -7.59 -7.47
N VAL A 53 19.38 -8.49 -8.45
CA VAL A 53 20.09 -9.78 -8.50
C VAL A 53 21.60 -9.58 -8.66
N LEU A 54 22.05 -8.69 -9.54
CA LEU A 54 23.46 -8.39 -9.71
C LEU A 54 24.09 -7.85 -8.43
N LEU A 55 23.40 -6.95 -7.73
CA LEU A 55 23.85 -6.43 -6.43
C LEU A 55 23.92 -7.53 -5.38
N LEU A 56 22.94 -8.45 -5.33
CA LEU A 56 22.96 -9.60 -4.43
C LEU A 56 24.21 -10.47 -4.64
N MET A 57 24.66 -10.62 -5.90
CA MET A 57 25.79 -11.46 -6.26
C MET A 57 27.16 -10.76 -6.06
N THR A 58 27.20 -9.45 -6.19
CA THR A 58 28.47 -8.68 -6.24
C THR A 58 28.83 -8.01 -4.92
N VAL A 59 27.83 -7.57 -4.14
CA VAL A 59 28.08 -6.90 -2.87
C VAL A 59 28.36 -7.91 -1.78
N ARG A 60 29.50 -7.77 -1.10
CA ARG A 60 30.00 -8.67 -0.05
C ARG A 60 29.92 -8.08 1.36
N PRO A 61 28.76 -7.88 1.97
CA PRO A 61 28.56 -8.07 3.41
C PRO A 61 27.90 -9.42 3.69
N ALA A 62 27.57 -9.72 4.93
CA ALA A 62 27.01 -11.02 5.30
C ALA A 62 25.87 -11.48 4.35
N PRO A 63 25.94 -12.68 3.78
CA PRO A 63 24.96 -13.17 2.78
C PRO A 63 23.51 -13.08 3.25
N THR A 64 23.28 -13.27 4.56
CA THR A 64 21.94 -13.16 5.18
C THR A 64 21.38 -11.74 5.11
N VAL A 65 22.20 -10.71 5.31
CA VAL A 65 21.77 -9.30 5.26
C VAL A 65 21.40 -8.92 3.82
N ASN A 66 22.22 -9.35 2.86
CA ASN A 66 21.97 -9.08 1.44
C ASN A 66 20.67 -9.73 0.96
N PHE A 67 20.45 -11.00 1.34
CA PHE A 67 19.24 -11.72 0.96
C PHE A 67 17.98 -11.10 1.58
N THR A 68 18.04 -10.73 2.87
CA THR A 68 16.91 -10.04 3.54
C THR A 68 16.62 -8.69 2.89
N GLY A 69 17.64 -7.91 2.55
CA GLY A 69 17.48 -6.64 1.84
C GLY A 69 16.89 -6.83 0.43
N PHE A 70 17.33 -7.86 -0.30
CA PHE A 70 16.77 -8.22 -1.60
C PHE A 70 15.29 -8.57 -1.51
N ARG A 71 14.92 -9.48 -0.58
CA ARG A 71 13.51 -9.81 -0.32
C ARG A 71 12.68 -8.56 -0.07
N ALA A 72 13.09 -7.75 0.89
CA ALA A 72 12.34 -6.56 1.30
C ALA A 72 12.14 -5.54 0.17
N SER A 73 13.03 -5.49 -0.83
CA SER A 73 13.02 -4.47 -1.86
C SER A 73 12.56 -4.96 -3.22
N MET A 74 12.81 -6.22 -3.57
CA MET A 74 12.70 -6.73 -4.93
C MET A 74 11.62 -7.80 -5.10
N GLU A 75 11.40 -8.63 -4.08
CA GLU A 75 10.50 -9.78 -4.17
C GLU A 75 9.08 -9.37 -4.55
N TYR A 76 8.57 -8.35 -3.87
CA TYR A 76 7.19 -7.88 -4.08
C TYR A 76 6.95 -7.23 -5.45
N LEU A 77 7.99 -6.82 -6.16
CA LEU A 77 7.86 -6.35 -7.54
C LEU A 77 7.45 -7.47 -8.50
N ALA A 78 7.79 -8.73 -8.17
CA ALA A 78 7.34 -9.89 -8.93
C ALA A 78 5.81 -10.06 -8.89
N VAL A 79 5.15 -9.57 -7.84
CA VAL A 79 3.68 -9.54 -7.70
C VAL A 79 3.04 -8.76 -8.85
N PHE A 80 3.71 -7.74 -9.39
CA PHE A 80 3.22 -7.03 -10.58
C PHE A 80 2.91 -7.99 -11.74
N TYR A 81 3.82 -8.92 -12.04
CA TYR A 81 3.62 -9.89 -13.10
C TYR A 81 2.52 -10.91 -12.76
N LEU A 82 2.44 -11.32 -11.50
CA LEU A 82 1.36 -12.22 -11.06
C LEU A 82 -0.02 -11.56 -11.20
N VAL A 83 -0.16 -10.34 -10.73
CA VAL A 83 -1.43 -9.59 -10.78
C VAL A 83 -1.87 -9.35 -12.22
N THR A 84 -0.96 -8.97 -13.12
CA THR A 84 -1.29 -8.76 -14.55
C THR A 84 -1.78 -10.03 -15.26
N HIS A 85 -1.47 -11.21 -14.72
CA HIS A 85 -1.92 -12.49 -15.27
C HIS A 85 -3.14 -13.07 -14.53
N LEU A 86 -3.38 -12.65 -13.30
CA LEU A 86 -4.54 -13.07 -12.50
C LEU A 86 -5.80 -12.30 -12.89
N ILE A 87 -5.67 -10.99 -13.09
CA ILE A 87 -6.78 -10.11 -13.51
C ILE A 87 -7.08 -10.36 -14.99
N ARG A 88 -8.33 -10.62 -15.32
CA ARG A 88 -8.76 -11.00 -16.69
C ARG A 88 -9.72 -10.01 -17.27
N ASP A 89 -10.62 -9.53 -16.45
CA ASP A 89 -11.71 -8.70 -16.85
C ASP A 89 -11.91 -7.56 -15.84
N GLU A 90 -12.80 -6.67 -16.16
CA GLU A 90 -13.14 -5.53 -15.31
C GLU A 90 -13.75 -5.96 -13.98
N ARG A 91 -14.40 -7.11 -13.94
CA ARG A 91 -14.98 -7.65 -12.70
C ARG A 91 -13.90 -8.09 -11.74
N ASP A 92 -12.90 -8.87 -12.19
CA ASP A 92 -11.76 -9.30 -11.37
C ASP A 92 -11.02 -8.07 -10.81
N PHE A 93 -10.80 -7.06 -11.66
CA PHE A 93 -10.16 -5.81 -11.24
C PHE A 93 -10.99 -5.09 -10.17
N ARG A 94 -12.29 -4.97 -10.38
CA ARG A 94 -13.19 -4.31 -9.43
C ARG A 94 -13.26 -5.03 -8.10
N GLU A 95 -13.35 -6.36 -8.09
CA GLU A 95 -13.39 -7.18 -6.88
C GLU A 95 -12.07 -7.03 -6.09
N MET A 96 -10.93 -7.10 -6.76
CA MET A 96 -9.62 -6.85 -6.15
C MET A 96 -9.54 -5.43 -5.56
N TYR A 97 -9.93 -4.43 -6.33
CA TYR A 97 -9.88 -3.03 -5.91
C TYR A 97 -10.76 -2.78 -4.67
N LEU A 98 -12.00 -3.28 -4.67
CA LEU A 98 -12.90 -3.17 -3.52
C LEU A 98 -12.37 -3.90 -2.29
N THR A 99 -11.76 -5.08 -2.47
CA THR A 99 -11.13 -5.82 -1.37
C THR A 99 -10.00 -4.99 -0.73
N MET A 100 -9.15 -4.38 -1.55
CA MET A 100 -8.08 -3.50 -1.04
C MET A 100 -8.64 -2.29 -0.28
N VAL A 101 -9.70 -1.66 -0.78
CA VAL A 101 -10.36 -0.53 -0.10
C VAL A 101 -10.96 -0.97 1.25
N ILE A 102 -11.59 -2.15 1.32
CA ILE A 102 -12.13 -2.69 2.56
C ILE A 102 -11.01 -2.91 3.58
N ILE A 103 -9.91 -3.58 3.18
CA ILE A 103 -8.76 -3.83 4.04
C ILE A 103 -8.17 -2.51 4.52
N ALA A 104 -7.93 -1.55 3.63
CA ALA A 104 -7.39 -0.25 3.98
C ALA A 104 -8.30 0.51 4.96
N THR A 105 -9.62 0.42 4.78
CA THR A 105 -10.59 1.02 5.71
C THR A 105 -10.51 0.39 7.10
N VAL A 106 -10.46 -0.94 7.18
CA VAL A 106 -10.33 -1.65 8.47
C VAL A 106 -9.03 -1.25 9.18
N LEU A 107 -7.92 -1.17 8.45
CA LEU A 107 -6.63 -0.77 9.01
C LEU A 107 -6.63 0.70 9.44
N ALA A 108 -7.31 1.58 8.71
CA ALA A 108 -7.49 2.98 9.09
C ALA A 108 -8.30 3.09 10.40
N LEU A 109 -9.42 2.39 10.49
CA LEU A 109 -10.26 2.37 11.71
C LEU A 109 -9.50 1.79 12.91
N HIS A 110 -8.71 0.73 12.71
CA HIS A 110 -7.83 0.20 13.76
C HIS A 110 -6.77 1.23 14.19
N GLY A 111 -6.18 1.98 13.25
CA GLY A 111 -5.27 3.08 13.59
C GLY A 111 -5.96 4.22 14.35
N ILE A 112 -7.19 4.60 13.96
CA ILE A 112 -7.98 5.59 14.70
C ILE A 112 -8.26 5.10 16.13
N TRP A 113 -8.61 3.83 16.28
CA TRP A 113 -8.80 3.21 17.60
C TRP A 113 -7.51 3.24 18.43
N GLN A 114 -6.34 2.91 17.86
CA GLN A 114 -5.05 3.04 18.54
C GLN A 114 -4.79 4.47 19.02
N PHE A 115 -5.18 5.48 18.24
CA PHE A 115 -5.04 6.88 18.64
C PHE A 115 -5.92 7.21 19.84
N ILE A 116 -7.17 6.75 19.85
CA ILE A 116 -8.14 7.01 20.93
C ILE A 116 -7.67 6.40 22.25
N ILE A 117 -7.15 5.17 22.25
CA ILE A 117 -6.65 4.48 23.45
C ILE A 117 -5.25 4.95 23.86
N GLY A 118 -4.55 5.72 23.03
CA GLY A 118 -3.22 6.23 23.33
C GLY A 118 -2.14 5.14 23.37
N VAL A 119 -2.02 4.34 22.33
CA VAL A 119 -1.01 3.27 22.25
C VAL A 119 0.39 3.83 22.54
N PRO A 120 1.19 3.19 23.43
CA PRO A 120 2.52 3.65 23.76
C PRO A 120 3.46 3.58 22.56
N ILE A 121 4.34 4.57 22.44
CA ILE A 121 5.33 4.66 21.38
C ILE A 121 6.59 3.92 21.81
N PRO A 122 7.12 2.97 21.03
CA PRO A 122 8.44 2.41 21.29
C PRO A 122 9.51 3.51 21.32
N ALA A 123 10.42 3.47 22.30
CA ALA A 123 11.46 4.48 22.46
C ALA A 123 12.37 4.64 21.22
N SER A 124 12.47 3.60 20.40
CA SER A 124 13.22 3.60 19.12
C SER A 124 12.57 4.43 18.00
N TRP A 125 11.33 4.89 18.17
CA TRP A 125 10.58 5.65 17.15
C TRP A 125 10.47 7.14 17.45
N THR A 126 10.98 7.58 18.58
CA THR A 126 10.97 8.98 19.01
C THR A 126 12.40 9.51 19.04
N ASP A 127 12.60 10.65 18.42
CA ASP A 127 13.83 11.42 18.62
C ASP A 127 13.66 12.26 19.90
N ALA A 128 14.69 12.34 20.73
CA ALA A 128 14.68 13.14 21.96
C ALA A 128 14.37 14.62 21.70
N ALA A 129 14.57 15.09 20.46
CA ALA A 129 14.25 16.44 20.02
C ALA A 129 12.78 16.67 19.64
N GLU A 130 11.96 15.62 19.52
CA GLU A 130 10.58 15.75 18.97
C GLU A 130 9.51 16.10 20.00
N GLY A 131 9.85 16.41 21.22
CA GLY A 131 8.87 16.80 22.26
C GLY A 131 7.91 15.65 22.62
N ALA A 132 6.95 15.89 23.50
CA ALA A 132 6.02 14.88 24.00
C ALA A 132 4.93 14.51 22.98
N VAL A 133 5.27 13.73 21.95
CA VAL A 133 4.27 13.09 21.11
C VAL A 133 3.60 11.99 21.94
N ARG A 134 2.30 12.10 22.18
CA ARG A 134 1.55 11.17 23.05
C ARG A 134 1.41 9.77 22.45
N THR A 135 1.19 9.67 21.14
CA THR A 135 0.99 8.40 20.43
C THR A 135 1.28 8.56 18.94
N ARG A 136 1.74 7.50 18.33
CA ARG A 136 1.88 7.35 16.86
C ARG A 136 1.22 6.05 16.45
N VAL A 137 0.23 6.12 15.58
CA VAL A 137 -0.49 4.92 15.16
C VAL A 137 0.27 4.18 14.06
N TYR A 138 0.19 2.87 14.09
CA TYR A 138 0.86 1.98 13.13
C TYR A 138 -0.02 0.80 12.69
N SER A 139 -1.22 0.66 13.28
CA SER A 139 -2.15 -0.45 13.02
C SER A 139 -1.48 -1.81 13.20
N ILE A 140 -1.42 -2.62 12.16
CA ILE A 140 -0.71 -3.91 12.13
C ILE A 140 0.71 -3.78 11.57
N PHE A 141 1.05 -2.61 11.01
CA PHE A 141 2.38 -2.36 10.48
C PHE A 141 3.38 -2.16 11.63
N SER A 142 4.59 -2.63 11.47
CA SER A 142 5.64 -2.45 12.47
C SER A 142 6.21 -1.03 12.52
N ASN A 143 5.70 -0.11 11.66
CA ASN A 143 6.23 1.24 11.51
C ASN A 143 5.13 2.23 11.11
N PRO A 144 4.97 3.37 11.80
CA PRO A 144 4.00 4.41 11.45
C PRO A 144 4.17 4.97 10.03
N ASN A 145 5.42 5.06 9.54
CA ASN A 145 5.68 5.58 8.20
C ASN A 145 5.15 4.64 7.11
N ILE A 146 5.22 3.33 7.34
CA ILE A 146 4.65 2.32 6.42
C ILE A 146 3.13 2.44 6.40
N MET A 147 2.50 2.56 7.57
CA MET A 147 1.06 2.81 7.65
C MET A 147 0.67 4.09 6.91
N GLY A 148 1.41 5.18 7.12
CA GLY A 148 1.19 6.45 6.43
C GLY A 148 1.25 6.29 4.91
N ALA A 149 2.29 5.64 4.39
CA ALA A 149 2.46 5.36 2.97
C ALA A 149 1.29 4.53 2.40
N TYR A 150 0.83 3.52 3.15
CA TYR A 150 -0.31 2.70 2.78
C TYR A 150 -1.60 3.53 2.68
N MET A 151 -1.85 4.39 3.67
CA MET A 151 -3.03 5.27 3.66
C MET A 151 -3.00 6.28 2.51
N ILE A 152 -1.83 6.86 2.18
CA ILE A 152 -1.66 7.80 1.05
C ILE A 152 -2.00 7.12 -0.28
N LEU A 153 -1.68 5.85 -0.43
CA LEU A 153 -2.01 5.10 -1.64
C LEU A 153 -3.51 4.90 -1.77
N PHE A 154 -4.19 4.46 -0.69
CA PHE A 154 -5.58 4.04 -0.76
C PHE A 154 -6.61 5.16 -0.55
N ALA A 155 -6.27 6.24 0.16
CA ALA A 155 -7.21 7.33 0.39
C ALA A 155 -7.71 8.00 -0.90
N PRO A 156 -6.86 8.47 -1.84
CA PRO A 156 -7.33 9.05 -3.09
C PRO A 156 -8.05 8.04 -3.98
N MET A 157 -7.61 6.76 -3.98
CA MET A 157 -8.30 5.70 -4.70
C MET A 157 -9.73 5.50 -4.19
N THR A 158 -9.91 5.48 -2.87
CA THR A 158 -11.23 5.31 -2.22
C THR A 158 -12.12 6.52 -2.46
N ILE A 159 -11.58 7.74 -2.37
CA ILE A 159 -12.31 8.97 -2.69
C ILE A 159 -12.68 8.97 -4.18
N GLY A 160 -11.81 8.52 -5.07
CA GLY A 160 -12.10 8.37 -6.49
C GLY A 160 -13.33 7.49 -6.77
N LEU A 161 -13.52 6.40 -6.00
CA LEU A 161 -14.74 5.59 -6.09
C LEU A 161 -15.99 6.38 -5.73
N ALA A 162 -15.92 7.31 -4.77
CA ALA A 162 -17.07 8.16 -4.44
C ALA A 162 -17.50 9.03 -5.63
N TYR A 163 -16.56 9.46 -6.48
CA TYR A 163 -16.88 10.18 -7.71
C TYR A 163 -17.42 9.28 -8.82
N ALA A 164 -16.95 8.04 -8.89
CA ALA A 164 -17.38 7.06 -9.87
C ALA A 164 -18.76 6.43 -9.55
N CYS A 165 -19.21 6.46 -8.29
CA CYS A 165 -20.50 5.90 -7.90
C CYS A 165 -21.68 6.78 -8.31
N GLU A 166 -22.77 6.16 -8.77
CA GLU A 166 -24.03 6.85 -9.04
C GLU A 166 -24.92 6.94 -7.80
N ARG A 167 -24.94 5.89 -6.97
CA ARG A 167 -25.81 5.79 -5.80
C ARG A 167 -25.33 6.69 -4.66
N PRO A 168 -26.19 7.60 -4.13
CA PRO A 168 -25.77 8.54 -3.07
C PRO A 168 -25.22 7.84 -1.81
N SER A 169 -25.83 6.72 -1.42
CA SER A 169 -25.37 5.95 -0.23
C SER A 169 -23.95 5.40 -0.39
N GLN A 170 -23.62 4.87 -1.57
CA GLN A 170 -22.27 4.38 -1.87
C GLN A 170 -21.27 5.54 -1.94
N LYS A 171 -21.66 6.66 -2.51
CA LYS A 171 -20.86 7.87 -2.56
C LYS A 171 -20.47 8.35 -1.17
N VAL A 172 -21.44 8.46 -0.26
CA VAL A 172 -21.20 8.82 1.15
C VAL A 172 -20.30 7.80 1.84
N LEU A 173 -20.55 6.50 1.64
CA LEU A 173 -19.75 5.45 2.23
C LEU A 173 -18.27 5.57 1.82
N PHE A 174 -17.96 5.71 0.53
CA PHE A 174 -16.57 5.83 0.06
C PHE A 174 -15.92 7.13 0.52
N TRP A 175 -16.68 8.23 0.63
CA TRP A 175 -16.18 9.45 1.25
C TRP A 175 -15.78 9.23 2.71
N LEU A 176 -16.63 8.59 3.51
CA LEU A 176 -16.34 8.27 4.91
C LEU A 176 -15.12 7.35 5.05
N CYS A 177 -15.01 6.32 4.20
CA CYS A 177 -13.84 5.44 4.18
C CYS A 177 -12.56 6.21 3.82
N GLY A 178 -12.59 7.04 2.80
CA GLY A 178 -11.43 7.85 2.39
C GLY A 178 -11.01 8.85 3.47
N LEU A 179 -11.97 9.52 4.11
CA LEU A 179 -11.70 10.41 5.25
C LEU A 179 -11.12 9.67 6.46
N ALA A 180 -11.60 8.46 6.75
CA ALA A 180 -11.01 7.62 7.80
C ALA A 180 -9.54 7.27 7.48
N MET A 181 -9.21 6.99 6.21
CA MET A 181 -7.83 6.76 5.77
C MET A 181 -6.97 8.02 5.91
N CYS A 182 -7.51 9.19 5.56
CA CYS A 182 -6.83 10.47 5.77
C CYS A 182 -6.55 10.71 7.27
N ALA A 183 -7.54 10.48 8.12
CA ALA A 183 -7.37 10.58 9.58
C ALA A 183 -6.34 9.58 10.10
N GLY A 184 -6.39 8.32 9.66
CA GLY A 184 -5.40 7.30 9.98
C GLY A 184 -3.98 7.74 9.58
N CYS A 185 -3.82 8.34 8.39
CA CYS A 185 -2.54 8.90 7.93
C CYS A 185 -2.05 10.03 8.85
N LEU A 186 -2.92 10.97 9.22
CA LEU A 186 -2.57 12.09 10.10
C LEU A 186 -2.12 11.61 11.48
N PHE A 187 -2.79 10.61 12.04
CA PHE A 187 -2.47 10.05 13.36
C PHE A 187 -1.17 9.22 13.40
N THR A 188 -0.58 8.89 12.23
CA THR A 188 0.78 8.31 12.21
C THR A 188 1.85 9.26 12.70
N MET A 189 1.57 10.57 12.77
CA MET A 189 2.53 11.64 13.09
C MET A 189 3.79 11.60 12.21
N SER A 190 3.64 11.11 10.96
CA SER A 190 4.71 11.08 9.97
C SER A 190 4.68 12.33 9.10
N ARG A 191 5.68 13.20 9.27
CA ARG A 191 5.80 14.45 8.48
C ARG A 191 5.84 14.18 6.97
N GLY A 192 6.57 13.15 6.56
CA GLY A 192 6.61 12.73 5.15
C GLY A 192 5.25 12.26 4.62
N ALA A 193 4.49 11.53 5.44
CA ALA A 193 3.15 11.09 5.07
C ALA A 193 2.16 12.28 4.96
N TRP A 194 2.25 13.25 5.85
CA TRP A 194 1.43 14.46 5.79
C TRP A 194 1.69 15.28 4.53
N LEU A 195 2.98 15.48 4.21
CA LEU A 195 3.36 16.20 2.99
C LEU A 195 2.85 15.47 1.74
N ALA A 196 3.03 14.17 1.68
CA ALA A 196 2.58 13.35 0.54
C ALA A 196 1.04 13.34 0.43
N LEU A 197 0.31 13.28 1.57
CA LEU A 197 -1.14 13.39 1.58
C LEU A 197 -1.61 14.76 1.06
N ALA A 198 -0.94 15.84 1.47
CA ALA A 198 -1.25 17.19 0.99
C ALA A 198 -1.02 17.31 -0.53
N ILE A 199 0.11 16.79 -1.03
CA ILE A 199 0.39 16.76 -2.47
C ILE A 199 -0.66 15.94 -3.21
N ALA A 200 -1.00 14.75 -2.71
CA ALA A 200 -2.02 13.89 -3.31
C ALA A 200 -3.39 14.59 -3.34
N ALA A 201 -3.77 15.29 -2.28
CA ALA A 201 -5.02 16.04 -2.21
C ALA A 201 -5.04 17.21 -3.21
N VAL A 202 -3.95 17.96 -3.35
CA VAL A 202 -3.83 19.03 -4.35
C VAL A 202 -3.91 18.47 -5.77
N LEU A 203 -3.19 17.39 -6.07
CA LEU A 203 -3.25 16.75 -7.39
C LEU A 203 -4.65 16.21 -7.69
N PHE A 204 -5.30 15.59 -6.72
CA PHE A 204 -6.68 15.12 -6.86
C PHE A 204 -7.63 16.29 -7.12
N ALA A 205 -7.50 17.39 -6.39
CA ALA A 205 -8.30 18.58 -6.56
C ALA A 205 -8.10 19.22 -7.95
N LEU A 206 -6.87 19.26 -8.45
CA LEU A 206 -6.57 19.83 -9.76
C LEU A 206 -7.08 18.96 -10.92
N LEU A 207 -6.98 17.63 -10.78
CA LEU A 207 -7.27 16.69 -11.86
C LEU A 207 -8.74 16.22 -11.89
N ILE A 208 -9.38 16.11 -10.72
CA ILE A 208 -10.71 15.49 -10.58
C ILE A 208 -11.77 16.55 -10.23
N ASP A 209 -11.57 17.34 -9.18
CA ASP A 209 -12.57 18.32 -8.73
C ASP A 209 -11.94 19.58 -8.16
N ARG A 210 -11.89 20.63 -8.98
CA ARG A 210 -11.32 21.93 -8.60
C ARG A 210 -12.03 22.63 -7.45
N ARG A 211 -13.27 22.21 -7.11
CA ARG A 211 -13.99 22.76 -5.95
C ARG A 211 -13.29 22.39 -4.63
N LEU A 212 -12.64 21.24 -4.59
CA LEU A 212 -11.82 20.84 -3.43
C LEU A 212 -10.63 21.78 -3.22
N LEU A 213 -10.05 22.31 -4.29
CA LEU A 213 -8.96 23.28 -4.18
C LEU A 213 -9.44 24.56 -3.50
N ALA A 214 -10.61 25.07 -3.87
CA ALA A 214 -11.19 26.23 -3.21
C ALA A 214 -11.45 25.97 -1.71
N LEU A 215 -11.98 24.79 -1.38
CA LEU A 215 -12.19 24.37 0.01
C LEU A 215 -10.86 24.29 0.79
N MET A 216 -9.82 23.71 0.20
CA MET A 216 -8.49 23.61 0.83
C MET A 216 -7.88 25.00 1.06
N LEU A 217 -8.04 25.95 0.14
CA LEU A 217 -7.56 27.32 0.30
C LEU A 217 -8.30 28.05 1.44
N VAL A 218 -9.61 27.86 1.53
CA VAL A 218 -10.41 28.45 2.64
C VAL A 218 -10.00 27.85 3.99
N CYS A 219 -9.84 26.51 4.09
CA CYS A 219 -9.44 25.85 5.33
C CYS A 219 -7.97 26.10 5.70
N GLY A 220 -7.10 26.40 4.75
CA GLY A 220 -5.68 26.71 5.01
C GLY A 220 -5.41 28.19 5.31
N ALA A 221 -6.41 29.06 5.11
CA ALA A 221 -6.32 30.51 5.42
C ALA A 221 -6.82 30.86 6.85
N VAL A 222 -7.36 29.88 7.60
CA VAL A 222 -7.82 29.99 9.00
C VAL A 222 -6.78 29.35 9.91
#